data_d76838e20897d59bcb5af82ad52b87f7
#
_entry.id   d76838e20897d59bcb5af82ad52b87f7
#
_cell.length_a   1.000
_cell.length_b   1.000
_cell.length_c   1.000
_cell.angle_alpha   90.00
_cell.angle_beta   90.00
_cell.angle_gamma   90.00
#
_symmetry.space_group_name_H-M   'P 1'
#
loop_
_entity.id
_entity.type
_entity.pdbx_description
1 polymer ?
#
loop_
_entity_poly.entity_id
_entity_poly.type
_entity_poly.pdbx_seq_one_letter_code
_entity_poly.pdbx_strand_id
1 'polypeptide(L)'
;MATERLVVLSGPLEGQVIAIDGAVSIGRAPDNRLHLDDLQVSRKHAIIEQGPRGTFLRDLGSGNGTYIDNRRVLETRLSNGTVIRIGQQELRFETDAAPPAEQDPMGDSGVRFQSGAQQAVTADAAENLCATFFDMPARSTTSQDLAEMQRRLKAVYAANQAISAERDLGRLFELVMDQIFSLVPAHNGVIILKEKQSPGSGRRTTTFMRMDQNASLEGLITEYVRSGEHGGEVTISSSIVRRAIENREAVLTVDAADDARFESGASIIAENIASAMCVPLIYQQDVLGVIYLDTRGTTNAFVNRDLELVCAIAGPAATSISNAQYVRKLDQAYQDTLIVLANAIELRDHYTVGHNWRVAKYSVEIARELGWTPEKLREVEMGCVLHDVGKVAVDDAVLRKPDKLTEEEYAQMKVHPERGAALLQDVEFLHPLIPYCLYHHERVDGKGYPYGLKGEDIPIEGRVVGVADCWDALTSNRPYRKGMDPERAIKIIEEGRGTQFDIVCADAFIKCYREGRINPILQNYHEKDEKSIACPFCSTNIRFPEIAQVGMVFECHVCHRGVKLQRMEEGSYYGELLAKTGASRLSGASLPLHQQ
;
A
#
# COMPACT_ATOMS: atom_id res chain seq x y z
N MET A 1 40.71 -21.33 23.15
CA MET A 1 39.90 -20.74 22.08
C MET A 1 39.38 -21.89 21.28
N ALA A 2 38.07 -21.95 21.02
CA ALA A 2 37.50 -23.00 20.19
C ALA A 2 38.05 -22.85 18.77
N THR A 3 38.45 -23.94 18.14
CA THR A 3 38.97 -23.95 16.79
C THR A 3 37.79 -23.99 15.83
N GLU A 4 37.60 -22.94 15.06
CA GLU A 4 36.59 -22.85 14.00
C GLU A 4 37.24 -23.06 12.64
N ARG A 5 36.60 -23.82 11.77
CA ARG A 5 37.14 -24.18 10.47
C ARG A 5 36.05 -24.36 9.40
N LEU A 6 36.42 -24.15 8.14
CA LEU A 6 35.65 -24.53 6.98
C LEU A 6 36.26 -25.77 6.35
N VAL A 7 35.40 -26.73 5.99
CA VAL A 7 35.79 -27.94 5.26
C VAL A 7 35.14 -27.88 3.88
N VAL A 8 35.92 -27.97 2.83
CA VAL A 8 35.40 -28.04 1.45
C VAL A 8 34.87 -29.44 1.20
N LEU A 9 33.57 -29.56 0.86
CA LEU A 9 32.88 -30.84 0.71
C LEU A 9 32.83 -31.32 -0.74
N SER A 10 33.01 -30.41 -1.72
CA SER A 10 32.90 -30.76 -3.14
C SER A 10 33.82 -29.89 -4.01
N GLY A 11 34.18 -30.41 -5.18
CA GLY A 11 34.95 -29.70 -6.21
C GLY A 11 36.46 -29.89 -6.12
N PRO A 12 37.26 -29.09 -6.88
CA PRO A 12 38.71 -29.27 -7.01
C PRO A 12 39.48 -29.17 -5.69
N LEU A 13 38.89 -28.54 -4.67
CA LEU A 13 39.50 -28.35 -3.36
C LEU A 13 38.88 -29.24 -2.28
N GLU A 14 38.17 -30.29 -2.67
CA GLU A 14 37.51 -31.23 -1.75
C GLU A 14 38.48 -31.77 -0.69
N GLY A 15 38.05 -31.75 0.57
CA GLY A 15 38.86 -32.14 1.70
C GLY A 15 39.78 -31.05 2.26
N GLN A 16 39.92 -29.89 1.61
CA GLN A 16 40.69 -28.79 2.15
C GLN A 16 40.02 -28.22 3.41
N VAL A 17 40.85 -27.96 4.43
CA VAL A 17 40.40 -27.35 5.70
C VAL A 17 41.01 -25.97 5.85
N ILE A 18 40.19 -24.97 6.07
CA ILE A 18 40.60 -23.57 6.26
C ILE A 18 40.25 -23.18 7.70
N ALA A 19 41.26 -22.86 8.50
CA ALA A 19 41.04 -22.34 9.84
C ALA A 19 40.47 -20.91 9.79
N ILE A 20 39.49 -20.63 10.66
CA ILE A 20 38.90 -19.29 10.83
C ILE A 20 39.56 -18.67 12.05
N ASP A 21 40.64 -17.94 11.85
CA ASP A 21 41.40 -17.20 12.86
C ASP A 21 41.32 -15.67 12.64
N GLY A 22 40.26 -15.25 11.95
CA GLY A 22 39.96 -13.89 11.55
C GLY A 22 38.98 -13.89 10.38
N ALA A 23 39.00 -12.84 9.59
CA ALA A 23 38.15 -12.76 8.39
C ALA A 23 38.65 -13.71 7.28
N VAL A 24 37.74 -14.53 6.74
CA VAL A 24 38.01 -15.45 5.63
C VAL A 24 37.22 -14.95 4.42
N SER A 25 37.92 -14.35 3.46
CA SER A 25 37.33 -13.96 2.16
C SER A 25 37.23 -15.16 1.23
N ILE A 26 36.11 -15.25 0.51
CA ILE A 26 35.79 -16.33 -0.43
C ILE A 26 35.46 -15.74 -1.79
N GLY A 27 36.05 -16.25 -2.85
CA GLY A 27 35.77 -15.76 -4.19
C GLY A 27 36.71 -16.30 -5.26
N ARG A 28 36.43 -15.95 -6.53
CA ARG A 28 37.19 -16.41 -7.68
C ARG A 28 38.49 -15.61 -7.92
N ALA A 29 38.68 -14.47 -7.28
CA ALA A 29 39.95 -13.75 -7.39
C ALA A 29 41.04 -14.44 -6.53
N PRO A 30 42.31 -14.51 -7.03
CA PRO A 30 43.40 -15.21 -6.34
C PRO A 30 43.79 -14.59 -4.98
N ASP A 31 43.39 -13.37 -4.71
CA ASP A 31 43.64 -12.65 -3.46
C ASP A 31 42.66 -13.05 -2.34
N ASN A 32 41.68 -13.91 -2.60
CA ASN A 32 40.81 -14.45 -1.55
C ASN A 32 41.52 -15.54 -0.74
N ARG A 33 41.24 -15.58 0.56
CA ARG A 33 41.78 -16.60 1.44
C ARG A 33 41.29 -18.01 1.09
N LEU A 34 40.03 -18.11 0.61
CA LEU A 34 39.51 -19.29 -0.06
C LEU A 34 39.24 -18.91 -1.52
N HIS A 35 40.20 -19.28 -2.36
CA HIS A 35 40.10 -19.08 -3.81
C HIS A 35 39.34 -20.23 -4.45
N LEU A 36 38.18 -19.95 -5.01
CA LEU A 36 37.32 -20.91 -5.73
C LEU A 36 37.38 -20.59 -7.24
N ASP A 37 38.10 -21.40 -8.02
CA ASP A 37 38.20 -21.23 -9.48
C ASP A 37 36.94 -21.80 -10.17
N ASP A 38 35.84 -21.04 -10.03
CA ASP A 38 34.52 -21.37 -10.58
C ASP A 38 33.93 -20.10 -11.21
N LEU A 39 33.53 -20.17 -12.47
CA LEU A 39 32.93 -19.05 -13.21
C LEU A 39 31.60 -18.58 -12.60
N GLN A 40 30.92 -19.41 -11.84
CA GLN A 40 29.72 -19.07 -11.11
C GLN A 40 30.01 -18.32 -9.80
N VAL A 41 31.27 -18.25 -9.38
CA VAL A 41 31.69 -17.53 -8.18
C VAL A 41 32.17 -16.13 -8.54
N SER A 42 31.67 -15.10 -7.86
CA SER A 42 32.10 -13.71 -8.04
C SER A 42 33.56 -13.52 -7.60
N ARG A 43 34.27 -12.52 -8.14
CA ARG A 43 35.68 -12.24 -7.80
C ARG A 43 35.88 -12.08 -6.30
N LYS A 44 35.01 -11.33 -5.61
CA LYS A 44 34.78 -11.32 -4.15
C LYS A 44 33.34 -11.73 -3.94
N HIS A 45 33.10 -12.91 -3.37
CA HIS A 45 31.78 -13.50 -3.33
C HIS A 45 31.16 -13.38 -1.93
N ALA A 46 31.87 -13.85 -0.92
CA ALA A 46 31.42 -13.84 0.44
C ALA A 46 32.59 -13.65 1.41
N ILE A 47 32.28 -13.30 2.64
CA ILE A 47 33.25 -13.21 3.73
C ILE A 47 32.68 -13.87 4.99
N ILE A 48 33.54 -14.58 5.72
CA ILE A 48 33.21 -15.12 7.04
C ILE A 48 34.05 -14.38 8.06
N GLU A 49 33.39 -13.84 9.08
CA GLU A 49 34.02 -13.01 10.11
C GLU A 49 33.60 -13.50 11.51
N GLN A 50 34.59 -13.56 12.43
CA GLN A 50 34.32 -13.79 13.85
C GLN A 50 33.96 -12.48 14.53
N GLY A 51 32.82 -12.45 15.23
CA GLY A 51 32.37 -11.32 16.02
C GLY A 51 32.09 -11.71 17.48
N PRO A 52 31.77 -10.72 18.33
CA PRO A 52 31.47 -10.96 19.75
C PRO A 52 30.26 -11.89 19.99
N ARG A 53 29.44 -12.05 18.97
CA ARG A 53 28.19 -12.86 19.01
C ARG A 53 28.30 -14.18 18.25
N GLY A 54 29.50 -14.57 17.81
CA GLY A 54 29.73 -15.77 17.01
C GLY A 54 30.28 -15.47 15.62
N THR A 55 30.34 -16.48 14.77
CA THR A 55 30.88 -16.41 13.42
C THR A 55 29.76 -16.19 12.42
N PHE A 56 29.92 -15.21 11.55
CA PHE A 56 28.92 -14.80 10.55
C PHE A 56 29.46 -14.96 9.14
N LEU A 57 28.59 -15.42 8.24
CA LEU A 57 28.79 -15.41 6.80
C LEU A 57 28.02 -14.23 6.20
N ARG A 58 28.68 -13.45 5.33
CA ARG A 58 28.05 -12.36 4.58
C ARG A 58 28.36 -12.48 3.10
N ASP A 59 27.32 -12.44 2.27
CA ASP A 59 27.44 -12.31 0.80
C ASP A 59 27.83 -10.87 0.45
N LEU A 60 28.82 -10.70 -0.42
CA LEU A 60 29.34 -9.38 -0.81
C LEU A 60 28.67 -8.82 -2.08
N GLY A 61 27.41 -9.15 -2.31
CA GLY A 61 26.67 -8.76 -3.51
C GLY A 61 27.01 -9.65 -4.71
N SER A 62 27.16 -10.94 -4.47
CA SER A 62 27.54 -11.89 -5.51
C SER A 62 26.43 -12.06 -6.58
N GLY A 63 26.83 -12.28 -7.83
CA GLY A 63 25.88 -12.43 -8.95
C GLY A 63 24.97 -13.64 -8.81
N ASN A 64 25.53 -14.80 -8.41
CA ASN A 64 24.77 -16.05 -8.29
C ASN A 64 24.29 -16.34 -6.86
N GLY A 65 24.75 -15.60 -5.85
CA GLY A 65 24.33 -15.72 -4.46
C GLY A 65 25.04 -16.83 -3.68
N THR A 66 24.98 -16.70 -2.35
CA THR A 66 25.42 -17.67 -1.36
C THR A 66 24.20 -18.37 -0.77
N TYR A 67 24.27 -19.70 -0.57
CA TYR A 67 23.12 -20.49 -0.14
C TYR A 67 23.44 -21.36 1.10
N ILE A 68 22.48 -21.44 2.02
CA ILE A 68 22.46 -22.42 3.12
C ILE A 68 21.10 -23.13 3.06
N ASP A 69 21.10 -24.46 3.12
CA ASP A 69 19.88 -25.27 3.01
C ASP A 69 18.99 -24.91 1.81
N ASN A 70 19.62 -24.65 0.65
CA ASN A 70 18.98 -24.18 -0.59
C ASN A 70 18.30 -22.80 -0.50
N ARG A 71 18.48 -22.02 0.58
CA ARG A 71 17.99 -20.65 0.72
C ARG A 71 19.12 -19.68 0.49
N ARG A 72 18.88 -18.65 -0.33
CA ARG A 72 19.83 -17.57 -0.55
C ARG A 72 19.95 -16.72 0.71
N VAL A 73 21.18 -16.49 1.16
CA VAL A 73 21.48 -15.69 2.36
C VAL A 73 22.31 -14.47 1.99
N LEU A 74 22.04 -13.34 2.63
CA LEU A 74 22.85 -12.12 2.52
C LEU A 74 23.81 -12.01 3.71
N GLU A 75 23.32 -12.31 4.91
CA GLU A 75 24.11 -12.39 6.14
C GLU A 75 23.44 -13.41 7.07
N THR A 76 24.23 -14.28 7.67
CA THR A 76 23.73 -15.26 8.63
C THR A 76 24.80 -15.71 9.59
N ARG A 77 24.38 -16.11 10.80
CA ARG A 77 25.27 -16.74 11.80
C ARG A 77 25.49 -18.20 11.42
N LEU A 78 26.74 -18.64 11.53
CA LEU A 78 27.11 -20.04 11.30
C LEU A 78 27.04 -20.84 12.59
N SER A 79 26.45 -22.03 12.53
CA SER A 79 26.44 -23.03 13.58
C SER A 79 27.20 -24.26 13.14
N ASN A 80 27.64 -25.08 14.11
CA ASN A 80 28.40 -26.28 13.81
C ASN A 80 27.62 -27.22 12.88
N GLY A 81 28.25 -27.62 11.78
CA GLY A 81 27.65 -28.45 10.75
C GLY A 81 26.95 -27.70 9.62
N THR A 82 26.82 -26.34 9.67
CA THR A 82 26.19 -25.57 8.61
C THR A 82 26.89 -25.78 7.27
N VAL A 83 26.11 -26.16 6.25
CA VAL A 83 26.58 -26.36 4.87
C VAL A 83 26.26 -25.12 4.04
N ILE A 84 27.32 -24.53 3.44
CA ILE A 84 27.28 -23.31 2.65
C ILE A 84 27.54 -23.72 1.19
N ARG A 85 26.68 -23.32 0.25
CA ARG A 85 26.88 -23.53 -1.18
C ARG A 85 27.20 -22.22 -1.88
N ILE A 86 28.31 -22.19 -2.60
CA ILE A 86 28.82 -21.03 -3.37
C ILE A 86 29.19 -21.53 -4.76
N GLY A 87 28.45 -21.12 -5.79
CA GLY A 87 28.59 -21.71 -7.13
C GLY A 87 28.27 -23.20 -7.09
N GLN A 88 29.21 -24.03 -7.55
CA GLN A 88 29.11 -25.49 -7.49
C GLN A 88 29.82 -26.11 -6.28
N GLN A 89 30.39 -25.29 -5.41
CA GLN A 89 31.15 -25.76 -4.25
C GLN A 89 30.28 -25.77 -2.99
N GLU A 90 30.46 -26.82 -2.17
CA GLU A 90 29.85 -26.93 -0.85
C GLU A 90 30.92 -26.86 0.24
N LEU A 91 30.66 -26.08 1.27
CA LEU A 91 31.57 -25.82 2.39
C LEU A 91 30.82 -26.13 3.69
N ARG A 92 31.43 -26.86 4.60
CA ARG A 92 30.87 -27.09 5.93
C ARG A 92 31.63 -26.31 7.00
N PHE A 93 30.89 -25.56 7.80
CA PHE A 93 31.44 -24.90 8.98
C PHE A 93 31.49 -25.87 10.16
N GLU A 94 32.64 -25.98 10.81
CA GLU A 94 32.84 -26.82 11.98
C GLU A 94 33.47 -26.02 13.13
N THR A 95 32.98 -26.24 14.36
CA THR A 95 33.52 -25.63 15.58
C THR A 95 33.55 -26.64 16.71
N ASP A 96 34.66 -26.63 17.47
CA ASP A 96 34.81 -27.48 18.68
C ASP A 96 34.23 -26.80 19.95
N ALA A 97 33.56 -25.62 19.78
CA ALA A 97 32.89 -24.96 20.89
C ALA A 97 31.67 -25.80 21.29
N ALA A 98 31.58 -26.16 22.57
CA ALA A 98 30.34 -26.62 23.14
C ALA A 98 29.25 -25.59 22.88
N PRO A 99 28.02 -25.99 22.50
CA PRO A 99 26.96 -25.04 22.27
C PRO A 99 26.80 -24.19 23.54
N PRO A 100 26.86 -22.83 23.45
CA PRO A 100 26.54 -22.01 24.58
C PRO A 100 25.10 -22.35 24.99
N ALA A 101 24.88 -22.47 26.30
CA ALA A 101 23.54 -22.57 26.86
C ALA A 101 22.70 -21.47 26.24
N GLU A 102 21.62 -21.86 25.58
CA GLU A 102 20.75 -20.99 24.80
C GLU A 102 20.28 -19.79 25.63
N GLN A 103 20.93 -18.65 25.38
CA GLN A 103 20.35 -17.35 25.53
C GLN A 103 20.28 -16.76 24.12
N ASP A 104 19.19 -17.03 23.48
CA ASP A 104 18.89 -16.58 22.13
C ASP A 104 18.38 -15.11 22.17
N PRO A 105 19.13 -14.11 21.68
CA PRO A 105 18.62 -12.75 21.54
C PRO A 105 18.17 -12.44 20.11
N MET A 106 17.93 -13.44 19.29
CA MET A 106 17.33 -13.24 17.98
C MET A 106 16.12 -14.17 17.80
N GLY A 107 14.99 -13.63 18.25
CA GLY A 107 13.70 -13.73 17.60
C GLY A 107 13.26 -15.10 17.16
N ASP A 108 12.87 -15.89 18.14
CA ASP A 108 11.80 -16.86 17.91
C ASP A 108 10.56 -16.07 17.42
N SER A 109 10.16 -16.29 16.18
CA SER A 109 8.97 -15.71 15.56
C SER A 109 7.70 -16.39 16.10
N GLY A 110 7.62 -16.51 17.42
CA GLY A 110 6.60 -17.25 18.12
C GLY A 110 5.54 -16.39 18.76
N VAL A 111 4.28 -16.73 18.51
CA VAL A 111 3.14 -16.27 19.32
C VAL A 111 3.19 -17.04 20.64
N ARG A 112 3.38 -16.35 21.76
CA ARG A 112 3.29 -16.96 23.08
C ARG A 112 1.87 -16.83 23.60
N PHE A 113 1.33 -17.95 24.08
CA PHE A 113 0.01 -17.99 24.70
C PHE A 113 0.17 -17.96 26.22
N GLN A 114 -0.47 -17.01 26.91
CA GLN A 114 -0.62 -17.04 28.34
C GLN A 114 -2.09 -17.19 28.70
N SER A 115 -2.44 -18.32 29.29
CA SER A 115 -3.70 -18.53 30.01
C SER A 115 -3.46 -18.30 31.49
N GLY A 116 -4.49 -17.96 32.25
CA GLY A 116 -4.43 -17.73 33.69
C GLY A 116 -3.94 -18.90 34.57
N ALA A 117 -3.54 -20.01 33.98
CA ALA A 117 -2.82 -21.13 34.60
C ALA A 117 -1.56 -21.39 33.79
N GLN A 118 -0.44 -20.87 34.27
CA GLN A 118 0.96 -21.19 33.95
C GLN A 118 1.25 -22.19 32.80
N GLN A 119 0.98 -21.85 31.55
CA GLN A 119 1.67 -22.48 30.42
C GLN A 119 1.83 -21.48 29.28
N ALA A 120 3.06 -21.13 28.94
CA ALA A 120 3.37 -20.37 27.74
C ALA A 120 3.54 -21.36 26.57
N VAL A 121 2.87 -21.10 25.44
CA VAL A 121 2.99 -21.90 24.22
C VAL A 121 3.68 -21.03 23.17
N THR A 122 4.83 -21.46 22.66
CA THR A 122 5.65 -20.74 21.67
C THR A 122 5.16 -21.01 20.23
N ALA A 123 5.60 -20.24 19.25
CA ALA A 123 5.11 -20.28 17.85
C ALA A 123 5.66 -21.42 17.00
N ASP A 124 6.72 -22.07 17.42
CA ASP A 124 6.95 -23.45 16.96
C ASP A 124 5.70 -24.32 17.19
N ALA A 125 4.86 -23.88 18.11
CA ALA A 125 3.55 -24.44 18.33
C ALA A 125 2.51 -24.07 17.24
N ALA A 126 2.67 -23.05 16.42
CA ALA A 126 1.73 -22.83 15.31
C ALA A 126 2.01 -23.77 14.13
N GLU A 127 3.28 -24.10 13.83
CA GLU A 127 3.63 -25.22 12.97
C GLU A 127 3.40 -26.56 13.67
N ASN A 128 3.66 -26.65 14.97
CA ASN A 128 3.34 -27.81 15.82
C ASN A 128 1.87 -27.83 16.27
N LEU A 129 1.06 -26.77 16.20
CA LEU A 129 -0.38 -26.85 16.46
C LEU A 129 -1.09 -27.73 15.44
N CYS A 130 -0.66 -27.73 14.20
CA CYS A 130 -1.07 -28.80 13.28
C CYS A 130 -0.59 -30.19 13.75
N ALA A 131 0.60 -30.29 14.35
CA ALA A 131 1.12 -31.57 14.87
C ALA A 131 0.49 -31.96 16.22
N THR A 132 0.27 -31.01 17.14
CA THR A 132 -0.41 -31.29 18.44
C THR A 132 -1.91 -31.53 18.30
N PHE A 133 -2.56 -31.09 17.23
CA PHE A 133 -3.91 -31.59 16.87
C PHE A 133 -3.90 -33.11 16.57
N PHE A 134 -2.74 -33.66 16.21
CA PHE A 134 -2.57 -35.10 15.95
C PHE A 134 -1.98 -35.88 17.13
N ASP A 135 -1.41 -35.23 18.16
CA ASP A 135 -0.76 -35.81 19.32
C ASP A 135 -1.64 -35.82 20.59
N MET A 136 -2.93 -36.03 20.43
CA MET A 136 -3.76 -36.33 21.60
C MET A 136 -3.44 -37.75 22.10
N PRO A 137 -3.12 -37.92 23.41
CA PRO A 137 -2.99 -39.28 23.98
C PRO A 137 -4.30 -40.00 23.77
N ALA A 138 -4.21 -41.21 23.22
CA ALA A 138 -5.32 -42.11 22.94
C ALA A 138 -6.01 -42.57 24.25
N ARG A 139 -6.71 -41.65 24.93
CA ARG A 139 -7.60 -41.97 26.03
C ARG A 139 -9.02 -41.52 25.66
N SER A 140 -9.80 -42.53 25.21
CA SER A 140 -11.27 -42.50 25.09
C SER A 140 -11.87 -41.27 24.41
N THR A 141 -11.52 -40.97 23.15
CA THR A 141 -12.29 -40.05 22.31
C THR A 141 -13.57 -40.76 21.88
N THR A 142 -14.71 -40.23 22.24
CA THR A 142 -16.00 -40.77 21.75
C THR A 142 -16.13 -40.46 20.25
N SER A 143 -16.93 -41.23 19.53
CA SER A 143 -17.23 -40.99 18.10
C SER A 143 -17.81 -39.57 17.86
N GLN A 144 -18.44 -39.00 18.88
CA GLN A 144 -18.98 -37.64 18.84
C GLN A 144 -17.88 -36.56 18.91
N ASP A 145 -16.85 -36.77 19.75
CA ASP A 145 -15.72 -35.84 19.86
C ASP A 145 -14.92 -35.79 18.55
N LEU A 146 -14.74 -36.94 17.90
CA LEU A 146 -14.06 -37.02 16.61
C LEU A 146 -14.83 -36.30 15.50
N ALA A 147 -16.16 -36.46 15.47
CA ALA A 147 -17.02 -35.78 14.49
C ALA A 147 -17.06 -34.26 14.69
N GLU A 148 -17.03 -33.81 15.93
CA GLU A 148 -16.96 -32.37 16.27
C GLU A 148 -15.62 -31.79 15.86
N MET A 149 -14.52 -32.48 16.14
CA MET A 149 -13.18 -32.08 15.76
C MET A 149 -13.02 -31.96 14.22
N GLN A 150 -13.55 -32.94 13.49
CA GLN A 150 -13.55 -32.92 12.02
C GLN A 150 -14.38 -31.75 11.47
N ARG A 151 -15.53 -31.41 12.06
CA ARG A 151 -16.35 -30.28 11.68
C ARG A 151 -15.57 -28.96 11.85
N ARG A 152 -14.91 -28.76 12.99
CA ARG A 152 -14.14 -27.55 13.30
C ARG A 152 -12.93 -27.41 12.37
N LEU A 153 -12.19 -28.51 12.14
CA LEU A 153 -11.07 -28.49 11.20
C LEU A 153 -11.52 -28.11 9.79
N LYS A 154 -12.64 -28.66 9.32
CA LYS A 154 -13.22 -28.28 8.02
C LYS A 154 -13.63 -26.81 7.98
N ALA A 155 -14.21 -26.28 9.06
CA ALA A 155 -14.60 -24.89 9.15
C ALA A 155 -13.37 -23.95 9.09
N VAL A 156 -12.32 -24.23 9.87
CA VAL A 156 -11.06 -23.45 9.85
C VAL A 156 -10.40 -23.53 8.47
N TYR A 157 -10.37 -24.71 7.86
CA TYR A 157 -9.80 -24.86 6.51
C TYR A 157 -10.58 -24.07 5.46
N ALA A 158 -11.91 -24.13 5.49
CA ALA A 158 -12.77 -23.36 4.59
C ALA A 158 -12.61 -21.84 4.81
N ALA A 159 -12.53 -21.42 6.08
CA ALA A 159 -12.27 -20.02 6.45
C ALA A 159 -10.93 -19.55 5.87
N ASN A 160 -9.87 -20.32 6.04
CA ASN A 160 -8.54 -19.97 5.55
C ASN A 160 -8.47 -19.94 4.03
N GLN A 161 -9.18 -20.83 3.31
CA GLN A 161 -9.29 -20.74 1.86
C GLN A 161 -10.00 -19.46 1.41
N ALA A 162 -11.12 -19.11 2.03
CA ALA A 162 -11.88 -17.91 1.70
C ALA A 162 -11.07 -16.63 2.00
N ILE A 163 -10.42 -16.57 3.16
CA ILE A 163 -9.54 -15.47 3.58
C ILE A 163 -8.37 -15.30 2.58
N SER A 164 -7.76 -16.40 2.14
CA SER A 164 -6.62 -16.35 1.21
C SER A 164 -7.00 -15.94 -0.21
N ALA A 165 -8.26 -16.12 -0.60
CA ALA A 165 -8.77 -15.74 -1.92
C ALA A 165 -9.20 -14.26 -2.01
N GLU A 166 -9.50 -13.61 -0.87
CA GLU A 166 -10.00 -12.23 -0.84
C GLU A 166 -8.84 -11.23 -0.99
N ARG A 167 -9.03 -10.23 -1.82
CA ARG A 167 -8.04 -9.17 -2.12
C ARG A 167 -8.45 -7.79 -1.64
N ASP A 168 -9.75 -7.57 -1.44
CA ASP A 168 -10.25 -6.32 -0.87
C ASP A 168 -10.12 -6.34 0.64
N LEU A 169 -9.42 -5.35 1.21
CA LEU A 169 -9.17 -5.30 2.65
C LEU A 169 -10.45 -5.20 3.47
N GLY A 170 -11.45 -4.44 3.00
CA GLY A 170 -12.71 -4.27 3.74
C GLY A 170 -13.47 -5.59 3.82
N ARG A 171 -13.62 -6.29 2.70
CA ARG A 171 -14.24 -7.62 2.63
C ARG A 171 -13.44 -8.67 3.40
N LEU A 172 -12.12 -8.56 3.37
CA LEU A 172 -11.24 -9.46 4.13
C LEU A 172 -11.50 -9.34 5.64
N PHE A 173 -11.65 -8.12 6.17
CA PHE A 173 -11.96 -7.92 7.58
C PHE A 173 -13.35 -8.45 7.95
N GLU A 174 -14.35 -8.19 7.11
CA GLU A 174 -15.70 -8.74 7.27
C GLU A 174 -15.65 -10.26 7.32
N LEU A 175 -14.99 -10.88 6.36
CA LEU A 175 -14.88 -12.33 6.24
C LEU A 175 -14.17 -12.96 7.44
N VAL A 176 -13.05 -12.39 7.88
CA VAL A 176 -12.31 -12.85 9.08
C VAL A 176 -13.21 -12.81 10.30
N MET A 177 -13.95 -11.71 10.50
CA MET A 177 -14.83 -11.58 11.65
C MET A 177 -16.06 -12.48 11.57
N ASP A 178 -16.67 -12.66 10.40
CA ASP A 178 -17.77 -13.60 10.20
C ASP A 178 -17.36 -15.04 10.55
N GLN A 179 -16.17 -15.46 10.11
CA GLN A 179 -15.65 -16.79 10.45
C GLN A 179 -15.41 -16.94 11.95
N ILE A 180 -14.81 -15.95 12.61
CA ILE A 180 -14.56 -15.99 14.04
C ILE A 180 -15.89 -16.05 14.82
N PHE A 181 -16.85 -15.18 14.50
CA PHE A 181 -18.15 -15.16 15.17
C PHE A 181 -19.00 -16.42 14.96
N SER A 182 -18.73 -17.17 13.88
CA SER A 182 -19.38 -18.47 13.65
C SER A 182 -18.83 -19.59 14.53
N LEU A 183 -17.60 -19.42 15.06
CA LEU A 183 -16.87 -20.44 15.81
C LEU A 183 -16.75 -20.14 17.30
N VAL A 184 -16.79 -18.85 17.68
CA VAL A 184 -16.52 -18.38 19.02
C VAL A 184 -17.69 -17.49 19.50
N PRO A 185 -18.18 -17.66 20.76
CA PRO A 185 -19.33 -16.92 21.28
C PRO A 185 -18.95 -15.49 21.71
N ALA A 186 -18.47 -14.67 20.79
CA ALA A 186 -18.11 -13.28 21.07
C ALA A 186 -19.32 -12.34 20.92
N HIS A 187 -19.40 -11.30 21.77
CA HIS A 187 -20.38 -10.22 21.64
C HIS A 187 -19.82 -9.10 20.77
N ASN A 188 -18.59 -8.69 21.02
CA ASN A 188 -17.92 -7.65 20.26
C ASN A 188 -16.63 -8.18 19.65
N GLY A 189 -16.27 -7.64 18.48
CA GLY A 189 -15.02 -7.95 17.80
C GLY A 189 -14.47 -6.74 17.08
N VAL A 190 -13.16 -6.53 17.18
CA VAL A 190 -12.47 -5.39 16.58
C VAL A 190 -11.16 -5.85 15.92
N ILE A 191 -10.90 -5.39 14.70
CA ILE A 191 -9.60 -5.50 14.07
C ILE A 191 -8.91 -4.15 14.13
N ILE A 192 -7.75 -4.12 14.73
CA ILE A 192 -6.93 -2.93 14.89
C ILE A 192 -5.60 -3.18 14.20
N LEU A 193 -5.19 -2.29 13.30
CA LEU A 193 -3.90 -2.37 12.64
C LEU A 193 -2.95 -1.28 13.13
N LYS A 194 -1.66 -1.57 13.10
CA LYS A 194 -0.62 -0.56 13.33
C LYS A 194 -0.56 0.39 12.13
N GLU A 195 -0.60 1.69 12.41
CA GLU A 195 -0.23 2.69 11.43
C GLU A 195 1.28 2.55 11.16
N LYS A 196 1.65 2.19 9.92
CA LYS A 196 3.07 2.27 9.54
C LYS A 196 3.45 3.74 9.51
N GLN A 197 4.24 4.18 10.49
CA GLN A 197 4.69 5.55 10.63
C GLN A 197 5.33 6.04 9.32
N SER A 198 4.63 6.94 8.64
CA SER A 198 5.26 7.89 7.72
C SER A 198 5.49 9.17 8.52
N PRO A 199 6.71 9.73 8.53
CA PRO A 199 6.97 10.96 9.27
C PRO A 199 6.01 12.05 8.78
N GLY A 200 5.08 12.49 9.61
CA GLY A 200 4.20 13.63 9.33
C GLY A 200 2.68 13.40 9.35
N SER A 201 2.19 12.20 9.59
CA SER A 201 0.75 11.96 9.64
C SER A 201 0.18 12.18 11.05
N GLY A 202 -0.21 13.39 11.33
CA GLY A 202 -1.10 13.69 12.46
C GLY A 202 -2.54 13.31 12.10
N ARG A 203 -2.91 12.04 12.10
CA ARG A 203 -4.28 11.60 11.87
C ARG A 203 -5.01 11.39 13.18
N ARG A 204 -6.13 12.06 13.33
CA ARG A 204 -7.13 11.79 14.37
C ARG A 204 -7.81 10.45 14.03
N THR A 205 -7.80 9.54 14.99
CA THR A 205 -8.61 8.32 15.03
C THR A 205 -10.08 8.67 14.74
N THR A 206 -10.66 8.06 13.73
CA THR A 206 -12.09 8.17 13.45
C THR A 206 -12.85 7.44 14.56
N THR A 207 -13.64 8.19 15.25
CA THR A 207 -14.35 7.96 16.50
C THR A 207 -15.51 6.98 16.32
N PHE A 208 -15.29 5.72 16.60
CA PHE A 208 -16.31 4.77 17.04
C PHE A 208 -15.82 3.90 18.22
N MET A 209 -14.68 4.26 18.81
CA MET A 209 -14.11 3.58 19.95
C MET A 209 -13.72 4.56 21.04
N ARG A 210 -14.23 4.38 22.26
CA ARG A 210 -13.64 4.97 23.46
C ARG A 210 -12.48 4.10 23.92
N MET A 211 -11.29 4.67 23.93
CA MET A 211 -10.14 4.13 24.66
C MET A 211 -10.01 4.83 26.00
N ASP A 212 -9.48 4.10 26.98
CA ASP A 212 -9.17 4.65 28.30
C ASP A 212 -8.34 5.94 28.17
N GLN A 213 -8.76 7.01 28.86
CA GLN A 213 -8.20 8.37 28.71
C GLN A 213 -6.70 8.48 29.08
N ASN A 214 -6.10 7.44 29.65
CA ASN A 214 -4.71 7.43 30.13
C ASN A 214 -3.71 6.61 29.30
N ALA A 215 -4.12 6.02 28.17
CA ALA A 215 -3.25 5.18 27.37
C ALA A 215 -3.26 5.60 25.91
N SER A 216 -2.30 6.43 25.48
CA SER A 216 -2.09 6.70 24.07
C SER A 216 -1.52 5.43 23.42
N LEU A 217 -2.35 4.71 22.69
CA LEU A 217 -1.93 3.72 21.72
C LEU A 217 -1.66 4.49 20.40
N GLU A 218 -0.65 5.36 20.42
CA GLU A 218 -0.25 6.11 19.23
C GLU A 218 0.12 5.14 18.11
N GLY A 219 -0.40 5.40 16.92
CA GLY A 219 -0.12 4.60 15.74
C GLY A 219 -0.97 3.35 15.57
N LEU A 220 -2.15 3.27 16.21
CA LEU A 220 -3.14 2.21 15.96
C LEU A 220 -4.38 2.79 15.28
N ILE A 221 -4.85 2.08 14.25
CA ILE A 221 -6.06 2.43 13.48
C ILE A 221 -7.05 1.29 13.59
N THR A 222 -8.28 1.59 13.99
CA THR A 222 -9.38 0.64 13.93
C THR A 222 -9.86 0.51 12.49
N GLU A 223 -9.76 -0.68 11.93
CA GLU A 223 -10.16 -0.97 10.56
C GLU A 223 -11.54 -1.61 10.48
N TYR A 224 -11.94 -2.37 11.50
CA TYR A 224 -13.24 -3.05 11.53
C TYR A 224 -13.77 -3.18 12.94
N VAL A 225 -15.09 -2.96 13.12
CA VAL A 225 -15.82 -3.12 14.39
C VAL A 225 -17.08 -3.90 14.12
N ARG A 226 -17.33 -4.94 14.94
CA ARG A 226 -18.60 -5.66 15.01
C ARG A 226 -19.09 -5.63 16.44
N SER A 227 -20.29 -5.11 16.65
CA SER A 227 -20.96 -5.11 17.95
C SER A 227 -22.15 -6.08 17.95
N GLY A 228 -22.47 -6.66 19.12
CA GLY A 228 -23.67 -7.47 19.32
C GLY A 228 -24.97 -6.67 19.17
N GLU A 229 -26.09 -7.25 19.53
CA GLU A 229 -27.46 -6.82 19.23
C GLU A 229 -27.88 -5.37 19.58
N HIS A 230 -27.03 -4.59 20.23
CA HIS A 230 -27.39 -3.26 20.75
C HIS A 230 -26.71 -2.07 20.08
N GLY A 231 -25.99 -2.26 18.95
CA GLY A 231 -25.56 -1.16 18.07
C GLY A 231 -24.85 0.02 18.76
N GLY A 232 -24.12 -0.21 19.85
CA GLY A 232 -23.44 0.80 20.64
C GLY A 232 -21.96 0.94 20.32
N GLU A 233 -21.34 2.01 20.85
CA GLU A 233 -19.90 2.24 20.82
C GLU A 233 -19.16 1.08 21.51
N VAL A 234 -18.21 0.44 20.80
CA VAL A 234 -17.44 -0.67 21.36
C VAL A 234 -16.21 -0.12 22.06
N THR A 235 -16.16 -0.27 23.39
CA THR A 235 -14.99 0.09 24.20
C THR A 235 -14.12 -1.14 24.39
N ILE A 236 -12.82 -1.02 24.17
CA ILE A 236 -11.85 -2.10 24.32
C ILE A 236 -10.85 -1.81 25.44
N SER A 237 -10.26 -2.86 25.99
CA SER A 237 -9.18 -2.72 26.98
C SER A 237 -7.84 -2.43 26.30
N SER A 238 -7.32 -1.23 26.53
CA SER A 238 -6.01 -0.80 26.00
C SER A 238 -4.85 -1.60 26.59
N SER A 239 -4.95 -2.05 27.83
CA SER A 239 -3.94 -2.87 28.50
C SER A 239 -3.81 -4.26 27.86
N ILE A 240 -4.93 -4.88 27.50
CA ILE A 240 -4.96 -6.18 26.81
C ILE A 240 -4.35 -6.05 25.40
N VAL A 241 -4.76 -5.02 24.65
CA VAL A 241 -4.24 -4.76 23.30
C VAL A 241 -2.74 -4.49 23.33
N ARG A 242 -2.29 -3.63 24.25
CA ARG A 242 -0.86 -3.29 24.40
C ARG A 242 -0.02 -4.55 24.69
N ARG A 243 -0.47 -5.36 25.64
CA ARG A 243 0.22 -6.60 26.00
C ARG A 243 0.35 -7.55 24.80
N ALA A 244 -0.73 -7.73 24.05
CA ALA A 244 -0.71 -8.59 22.86
C ALA A 244 0.28 -8.09 21.79
N ILE A 245 0.40 -6.76 21.63
CA ILE A 245 1.29 -6.16 20.65
C ILE A 245 2.77 -6.21 21.09
N GLU A 246 3.05 -5.82 22.35
CA GLU A 246 4.42 -5.67 22.86
C GLU A 246 5.08 -7.03 23.08
N ASN A 247 4.34 -7.98 23.66
CA ASN A 247 4.86 -9.31 23.94
C ASN A 247 4.69 -10.28 22.77
N ARG A 248 3.96 -9.90 21.72
CA ARG A 248 3.59 -10.78 20.59
C ARG A 248 2.87 -12.04 21.06
N GLU A 249 2.01 -11.90 22.07
CA GLU A 249 1.31 -12.99 22.73
C GLU A 249 -0.19 -12.94 22.47
N ALA A 250 -0.83 -14.08 22.23
CA ALA A 250 -2.26 -14.19 22.30
C ALA A 250 -2.69 -14.16 23.79
N VAL A 251 -3.60 -13.25 24.13
CA VAL A 251 -4.05 -13.01 25.50
C VAL A 251 -5.48 -13.51 25.64
N LEU A 252 -5.72 -14.32 26.65
CA LEU A 252 -7.05 -14.73 27.09
C LEU A 252 -7.23 -14.32 28.55
N THR A 253 -8.33 -13.65 28.86
CA THR A 253 -8.80 -13.44 30.21
C THR A 253 -10.23 -13.96 30.35
N VAL A 254 -10.43 -14.84 31.33
CA VAL A 254 -11.72 -15.50 31.56
C VAL A 254 -12.60 -14.74 32.55
N ASP A 255 -11.95 -13.94 33.39
CA ASP A 255 -12.57 -12.90 34.25
C ASP A 255 -11.67 -11.66 34.20
N ALA A 256 -12.08 -10.69 33.41
CA ALA A 256 -11.25 -9.52 33.14
C ALA A 256 -11.17 -8.58 34.35
N ALA A 257 -12.15 -8.60 35.23
CA ALA A 257 -12.20 -7.75 36.44
C ALA A 257 -11.28 -8.24 37.56
N ASP A 258 -11.06 -9.56 37.64
CA ASP A 258 -10.25 -10.21 38.70
C ASP A 258 -8.83 -10.60 38.21
N ASP A 259 -8.49 -10.30 36.96
CA ASP A 259 -7.20 -10.66 36.38
C ASP A 259 -6.10 -9.71 36.81
N ALA A 260 -5.22 -10.18 37.72
CA ALA A 260 -4.11 -9.41 38.28
C ALA A 260 -3.15 -8.80 37.23
N ARG A 261 -3.15 -9.32 36.01
CA ARG A 261 -2.35 -8.78 34.89
C ARG A 261 -2.87 -7.41 34.41
N PHE A 262 -4.11 -7.03 34.78
CA PHE A 262 -4.82 -5.84 34.29
C PHE A 262 -5.39 -4.98 35.42
N GLU A 263 -4.83 -5.06 36.63
CA GLU A 263 -5.29 -4.39 37.87
C GLU A 263 -5.56 -2.87 37.77
N SER A 264 -5.11 -2.19 36.73
CA SER A 264 -5.37 -0.77 36.48
C SER A 264 -6.32 -0.48 35.30
N GLY A 265 -7.00 -1.48 34.80
CA GLY A 265 -7.86 -1.35 33.61
C GLY A 265 -9.20 -0.68 33.93
N ALA A 266 -9.24 0.65 34.02
CA ALA A 266 -10.48 1.41 34.26
C ALA A 266 -11.57 1.09 33.22
N SER A 267 -11.21 0.74 31.99
CA SER A 267 -12.14 0.34 30.93
C SER A 267 -12.79 -1.02 31.18
N ILE A 268 -12.10 -1.96 31.82
CA ILE A 268 -12.62 -3.30 32.12
C ILE A 268 -13.81 -3.19 33.09
N ILE A 269 -13.64 -2.38 34.16
CA ILE A 269 -14.67 -2.19 35.20
C ILE A 269 -15.80 -1.32 34.67
N ALA A 270 -15.49 -0.22 33.98
CA ALA A 270 -16.50 0.74 33.51
C ALA A 270 -17.47 0.13 32.48
N GLU A 271 -16.99 -0.79 31.66
CA GLU A 271 -17.72 -1.36 30.52
C GLU A 271 -18.20 -2.79 30.73
N ASN A 272 -18.03 -3.31 31.94
CA ASN A 272 -18.46 -4.66 32.31
C ASN A 272 -17.95 -5.76 31.38
N ILE A 273 -16.66 -5.63 30.96
CA ILE A 273 -15.97 -6.65 30.14
C ILE A 273 -15.75 -7.86 31.05
N ALA A 274 -16.48 -8.93 30.79
CA ALA A 274 -16.46 -10.12 31.63
C ALA A 274 -15.37 -11.10 31.16
N SER A 275 -15.27 -11.38 29.88
CA SER A 275 -14.22 -12.23 29.29
C SER A 275 -13.72 -11.59 28.00
N ALA A 276 -12.41 -11.64 27.76
CA ALA A 276 -11.82 -11.05 26.56
C ALA A 276 -10.68 -11.90 26.02
N MET A 277 -10.47 -11.84 24.72
CA MET A 277 -9.27 -12.37 24.07
C MET A 277 -8.72 -11.37 23.06
N CYS A 278 -7.40 -11.35 22.92
CA CYS A 278 -6.69 -10.50 21.96
C CYS A 278 -5.59 -11.31 21.28
N VAL A 279 -5.68 -11.45 19.97
CA VAL A 279 -4.76 -12.26 19.17
C VAL A 279 -3.98 -11.36 18.24
N PRO A 280 -2.64 -11.36 18.30
CA PRO A 280 -1.83 -10.55 17.41
C PRO A 280 -1.86 -11.09 15.98
N LEU A 281 -1.95 -10.18 15.01
CA LEU A 281 -1.81 -10.45 13.59
C LEU A 281 -0.33 -10.35 13.25
N ILE A 282 0.35 -11.49 13.19
CA ILE A 282 1.80 -11.56 12.95
C ILE A 282 2.06 -12.02 11.52
N TYR A 283 2.86 -11.26 10.80
CA TYR A 283 3.38 -11.61 9.49
C TYR A 283 4.91 -11.53 9.51
N GLN A 284 5.57 -12.65 9.27
CA GLN A 284 7.02 -12.79 9.49
C GLN A 284 7.40 -12.41 10.94
N GLN A 285 8.17 -11.34 11.12
CA GLN A 285 8.56 -10.85 12.46
C GLN A 285 7.78 -9.61 12.90
N ASP A 286 6.86 -9.10 12.07
CA ASP A 286 6.12 -7.87 12.33
C ASP A 286 4.72 -8.16 12.88
N VAL A 287 4.35 -7.46 13.96
CA VAL A 287 2.95 -7.38 14.41
C VAL A 287 2.25 -6.32 13.57
N LEU A 288 1.38 -6.75 12.66
CA LEU A 288 0.57 -5.85 11.83
C LEU A 288 -0.54 -5.17 12.62
N GLY A 289 -1.04 -5.83 13.67
CA GLY A 289 -2.14 -5.39 14.48
C GLY A 289 -2.66 -6.49 15.39
N VAL A 290 -3.93 -6.40 15.79
CA VAL A 290 -4.60 -7.40 16.65
C VAL A 290 -6.04 -7.64 16.22
N ILE A 291 -6.55 -8.84 16.54
CA ILE A 291 -7.96 -9.16 16.62
C ILE A 291 -8.34 -9.15 18.09
N TYR A 292 -9.26 -8.30 18.48
CA TYR A 292 -9.80 -8.21 19.84
C TYR A 292 -11.24 -8.69 19.86
N LEU A 293 -11.59 -9.52 20.84
CA LEU A 293 -12.92 -10.07 21.05
C LEU A 293 -13.27 -9.95 22.53
N ASP A 294 -14.52 -9.63 22.84
CA ASP A 294 -15.01 -9.62 24.21
C ASP A 294 -16.44 -10.16 24.35
N THR A 295 -16.79 -10.47 25.60
CA THR A 295 -18.15 -10.71 26.05
C THR A 295 -18.47 -9.79 27.22
N ARG A 296 -19.73 -9.35 27.29
CA ARG A 296 -20.20 -8.52 28.37
C ARG A 296 -21.17 -9.30 29.31
N GLY A 297 -20.96 -9.20 30.60
CA GLY A 297 -21.84 -9.81 31.62
C GLY A 297 -21.72 -11.34 31.75
N THR A 298 -20.86 -12.02 30.98
CA THR A 298 -20.67 -13.47 31.06
C THR A 298 -19.18 -13.79 31.25
N THR A 299 -18.80 -14.13 32.46
CA THR A 299 -17.44 -14.63 32.77
C THR A 299 -17.25 -16.06 32.26
N ASN A 300 -16.01 -16.47 32.04
CA ASN A 300 -15.66 -17.79 31.51
C ASN A 300 -16.34 -18.14 30.17
N ALA A 301 -16.69 -17.12 29.37
CA ALA A 301 -17.32 -17.33 28.07
C ALA A 301 -16.34 -17.89 27.04
N PHE A 302 -15.06 -17.54 27.16
CA PHE A 302 -13.98 -18.04 26.30
C PHE A 302 -13.14 -19.08 27.03
N VAL A 303 -12.73 -20.10 26.29
CA VAL A 303 -11.83 -21.16 26.75
C VAL A 303 -10.57 -21.18 25.88
N ASN A 304 -9.50 -21.84 26.33
CA ASN A 304 -8.23 -21.94 25.57
C ASN A 304 -8.43 -22.44 24.14
N ARG A 305 -9.38 -23.34 23.94
CA ARG A 305 -9.72 -23.88 22.63
C ARG A 305 -10.26 -22.82 21.67
N ASP A 306 -10.99 -21.83 22.18
CA ASP A 306 -11.48 -20.70 21.37
C ASP A 306 -10.32 -19.79 20.96
N LEU A 307 -9.37 -19.56 21.88
CA LEU A 307 -8.14 -18.83 21.58
C LEU A 307 -7.34 -19.52 20.47
N GLU A 308 -7.17 -20.85 20.54
CA GLU A 308 -6.49 -21.66 19.51
C GLU A 308 -7.17 -21.51 18.14
N LEU A 309 -8.51 -21.54 18.10
CA LEU A 309 -9.27 -21.35 16.85
C LEU A 309 -9.04 -19.96 16.23
N VAL A 310 -9.08 -18.90 17.06
CA VAL A 310 -8.83 -17.55 16.58
C VAL A 310 -7.39 -17.39 16.12
N CYS A 311 -6.42 -18.01 16.81
CA CYS A 311 -5.02 -18.02 16.37
C CYS A 311 -4.85 -18.74 15.02
N ALA A 312 -5.54 -19.85 14.80
CA ALA A 312 -5.51 -20.60 13.53
C ALA A 312 -6.08 -19.79 12.35
N ILE A 313 -6.95 -18.81 12.62
CA ILE A 313 -7.48 -17.86 11.62
C ILE A 313 -6.57 -16.65 11.48
N ALA A 314 -5.99 -16.15 12.58
CA ALA A 314 -5.20 -14.93 12.62
C ALA A 314 -3.93 -15.00 11.76
N GLY A 315 -3.26 -16.13 11.68
CA GLY A 315 -2.06 -16.31 10.86
C GLY A 315 -2.33 -16.12 9.35
N PRO A 316 -3.22 -16.91 8.73
CA PRO A 316 -3.66 -16.70 7.36
C PRO A 316 -4.24 -15.30 7.12
N ALA A 317 -5.02 -14.76 8.06
CA ALA A 317 -5.54 -13.40 7.98
C ALA A 317 -4.41 -12.36 7.93
N ALA A 318 -3.40 -12.46 8.79
CA ALA A 318 -2.24 -11.57 8.79
C ALA A 318 -1.49 -11.62 7.44
N THR A 319 -1.32 -12.82 6.88
CA THR A 319 -0.70 -13.01 5.56
C THR A 319 -1.52 -12.34 4.46
N SER A 320 -2.82 -12.56 4.43
CA SER A 320 -3.72 -11.97 3.43
C SER A 320 -3.82 -10.45 3.57
N ILE A 321 -3.88 -9.91 4.80
CA ILE A 321 -3.83 -8.47 5.09
C ILE A 321 -2.52 -7.86 4.56
N SER A 322 -1.39 -8.50 4.87
CA SER A 322 -0.08 -8.04 4.40
C SER A 322 -0.01 -8.01 2.87
N ASN A 323 -0.44 -9.09 2.21
CA ASN A 323 -0.47 -9.20 0.76
C ASN A 323 -1.37 -8.13 0.13
N ALA A 324 -2.59 -7.94 0.64
CA ALA A 324 -3.50 -6.90 0.15
C ALA A 324 -2.91 -5.49 0.34
N GLN A 325 -2.25 -5.22 1.47
CA GLN A 325 -1.53 -3.97 1.70
C GLN A 325 -0.35 -3.78 0.73
N TYR A 326 0.41 -4.84 0.43
CA TYR A 326 1.52 -4.78 -0.53
C TYR A 326 1.03 -4.52 -1.95
N VAL A 327 0.01 -5.24 -2.40
CA VAL A 327 -0.61 -5.02 -3.72
C VAL A 327 -1.09 -3.58 -3.84
N ARG A 328 -1.82 -3.07 -2.83
CA ARG A 328 -2.29 -1.68 -2.82
C ARG A 328 -1.16 -0.66 -2.84
N LYS A 329 -0.05 -0.91 -2.13
CA LYS A 329 1.13 -0.04 -2.17
C LYS A 329 1.83 -0.06 -3.52
N LEU A 330 1.92 -1.24 -4.13
CA LEU A 330 2.51 -1.40 -5.46
C LEU A 330 1.69 -0.66 -6.51
N ASP A 331 0.37 -0.84 -6.51
CA ASP A 331 -0.55 -0.12 -7.39
C ASP A 331 -0.44 1.40 -7.22
N GLN A 332 -0.39 1.88 -5.97
CA GLN A 332 -0.22 3.30 -5.70
C GLN A 332 1.14 3.84 -6.17
N ALA A 333 2.23 3.12 -5.89
CA ALA A 333 3.57 3.53 -6.33
C ALA A 333 3.66 3.59 -7.85
N TYR A 334 3.01 2.64 -8.50
CA TYR A 334 2.89 2.58 -9.93
C TYR A 334 2.14 3.80 -10.49
N GLN A 335 0.93 4.10 -9.99
CA GLN A 335 0.17 5.28 -10.40
C GLN A 335 0.96 6.57 -10.15
N ASP A 336 1.61 6.68 -8.98
CA ASP A 336 2.43 7.84 -8.64
C ASP A 336 3.60 8.02 -9.62
N THR A 337 4.20 6.92 -10.10
CA THR A 337 5.28 6.96 -11.09
C THR A 337 4.80 7.47 -12.44
N LEU A 338 3.66 6.98 -12.93
CA LEU A 338 3.06 7.45 -14.18
C LEU A 338 2.72 8.95 -14.12
N ILE A 339 2.18 9.40 -13.00
CA ILE A 339 1.86 10.82 -12.78
C ILE A 339 3.14 11.68 -12.79
N VAL A 340 4.21 11.23 -12.16
CA VAL A 340 5.50 11.95 -12.17
C VAL A 340 6.06 12.04 -13.59
N LEU A 341 5.96 10.98 -14.38
CA LEU A 341 6.38 10.98 -15.78
C LEU A 341 5.54 11.95 -16.62
N ALA A 342 4.22 11.93 -16.48
CA ALA A 342 3.32 12.87 -17.17
C ALA A 342 3.64 14.33 -16.81
N ASN A 343 3.85 14.62 -15.52
CA ASN A 343 4.22 15.95 -15.05
C ASN A 343 5.59 16.39 -15.59
N ALA A 344 6.55 15.48 -15.70
CA ALA A 344 7.87 15.79 -16.26
C ALA A 344 7.79 16.22 -17.74
N ILE A 345 6.89 15.61 -18.51
CA ILE A 345 6.62 15.99 -19.91
C ILE A 345 5.89 17.32 -19.96
N GLU A 346 4.90 17.53 -19.11
CA GLU A 346 4.17 18.79 -18.99
C GLU A 346 5.11 19.97 -18.62
N LEU A 347 6.14 19.74 -17.80
CA LEU A 347 7.15 20.77 -17.49
C LEU A 347 8.01 21.16 -18.70
N ARG A 348 8.14 20.30 -19.72
CA ARG A 348 8.79 20.67 -20.99
C ARG A 348 7.90 21.63 -21.80
N ASP A 349 6.61 21.42 -21.78
CA ASP A 349 5.60 22.28 -22.39
C ASP A 349 5.22 23.38 -21.37
N HIS A 350 6.05 24.41 -21.23
CA HIS A 350 5.92 25.48 -20.22
C HIS A 350 4.53 26.14 -20.13
N TYR A 351 3.63 25.78 -21.03
CA TYR A 351 2.32 26.40 -21.19
C TYR A 351 1.18 25.62 -20.55
N THR A 352 1.43 24.39 -20.13
CA THR A 352 0.37 23.43 -19.79
C THR A 352 0.36 22.98 -18.33
N VAL A 353 1.07 23.66 -17.41
CA VAL A 353 1.14 23.25 -16.02
C VAL A 353 -0.25 23.05 -15.42
N GLY A 354 -0.56 21.82 -14.99
CA GLY A 354 -1.85 21.39 -14.47
C GLY A 354 -2.92 21.10 -15.53
N HIS A 355 -2.59 21.20 -16.82
CA HIS A 355 -3.51 20.88 -17.92
C HIS A 355 -3.98 19.42 -17.88
N ASN A 356 -3.06 18.47 -17.83
CA ASN A 356 -3.39 17.05 -17.81
C ASN A 356 -4.38 16.70 -16.68
N TRP A 357 -4.21 17.31 -15.51
CA TRP A 357 -5.10 17.12 -14.37
C TRP A 357 -6.47 17.76 -14.56
N ARG A 358 -6.54 18.97 -15.14
CA ARG A 358 -7.81 19.60 -15.44
C ARG A 358 -8.59 18.79 -16.47
N VAL A 359 -7.94 18.39 -17.57
CA VAL A 359 -8.54 17.51 -18.59
C VAL A 359 -9.04 16.22 -17.97
N ALA A 360 -8.26 15.59 -17.09
CA ALA A 360 -8.68 14.39 -16.38
C ALA A 360 -9.94 14.63 -15.53
N LYS A 361 -9.99 15.72 -14.76
CA LYS A 361 -11.17 16.04 -13.93
C LYS A 361 -12.41 16.35 -14.77
N TYR A 362 -12.27 17.09 -15.86
CA TYR A 362 -13.38 17.33 -16.79
C TYR A 362 -13.89 16.03 -17.42
N SER A 363 -12.96 15.19 -17.87
CA SER A 363 -13.28 13.90 -18.47
C SER A 363 -13.98 12.94 -17.49
N VAL A 364 -13.55 12.93 -16.22
CA VAL A 364 -14.20 12.15 -15.16
C VAL A 364 -15.64 12.63 -14.92
N GLU A 365 -15.91 13.95 -14.96
CA GLU A 365 -17.29 14.45 -14.83
C GLU A 365 -18.15 14.05 -16.03
N ILE A 366 -17.62 14.11 -17.27
CA ILE A 366 -18.31 13.59 -18.46
C ILE A 366 -18.61 12.09 -18.29
N ALA A 367 -17.61 11.28 -17.95
CA ALA A 367 -17.74 9.84 -17.80
C ALA A 367 -18.73 9.45 -16.70
N ARG A 368 -18.76 10.20 -15.58
CA ARG A 368 -19.74 10.02 -14.50
C ARG A 368 -21.15 10.32 -14.98
N GLU A 369 -21.34 11.36 -15.78
CA GLU A 369 -22.63 11.71 -16.39
C GLU A 369 -23.09 10.63 -17.38
N LEU A 370 -22.15 9.99 -18.07
CA LEU A 370 -22.41 8.85 -18.97
C LEU A 370 -22.66 7.54 -18.20
N GLY A 371 -22.61 7.53 -16.86
CA GLY A 371 -22.90 6.36 -16.03
C GLY A 371 -21.78 5.31 -16.00
N TRP A 372 -20.54 5.70 -16.24
CA TRP A 372 -19.41 4.76 -16.19
C TRP A 372 -19.09 4.27 -14.79
N THR A 373 -18.61 3.03 -14.68
CA THR A 373 -18.31 2.39 -13.39
C THR A 373 -17.12 3.07 -12.68
N PRO A 374 -17.00 2.93 -11.34
CA PRO A 374 -15.86 3.49 -10.59
C PRO A 374 -14.50 3.03 -11.12
N GLU A 375 -14.40 1.80 -11.63
CA GLU A 375 -13.19 1.25 -12.25
C GLU A 375 -12.85 2.02 -13.53
N LYS A 376 -13.83 2.21 -14.40
CA LYS A 376 -13.67 2.95 -15.65
C LYS A 376 -13.37 4.44 -15.39
N LEU A 377 -13.93 5.04 -14.32
CA LEU A 377 -13.57 6.42 -13.92
C LEU A 377 -12.09 6.56 -13.54
N ARG A 378 -11.51 5.56 -12.87
CA ARG A 378 -10.05 5.56 -12.57
C ARG A 378 -9.22 5.43 -13.85
N GLU A 379 -9.68 4.61 -14.80
CA GLU A 379 -9.03 4.46 -16.10
C GLU A 379 -9.05 5.79 -16.88
N VAL A 380 -10.21 6.47 -16.95
CA VAL A 380 -10.35 7.82 -17.55
C VAL A 380 -9.34 8.80 -16.93
N GLU A 381 -9.29 8.85 -15.60
CA GLU A 381 -8.39 9.78 -14.91
C GLU A 381 -6.93 9.55 -15.33
N MET A 382 -6.48 8.31 -15.35
CA MET A 382 -5.11 7.97 -15.72
C MET A 382 -4.85 8.15 -17.22
N GLY A 383 -5.80 7.75 -18.06
CA GLY A 383 -5.72 7.93 -19.52
C GLY A 383 -5.57 9.41 -19.91
N CYS A 384 -6.35 10.28 -19.27
CA CYS A 384 -6.25 11.72 -19.49
C CYS A 384 -4.95 12.33 -18.96
N VAL A 385 -4.44 11.83 -17.82
CA VAL A 385 -3.13 12.29 -17.31
C VAL A 385 -2.01 11.96 -18.32
N LEU A 386 -2.14 10.88 -19.06
CA LEU A 386 -1.15 10.40 -20.04
C LEU A 386 -1.48 10.77 -21.50
N HIS A 387 -2.60 11.46 -21.79
CA HIS A 387 -3.03 11.68 -23.18
C HIS A 387 -1.98 12.35 -24.06
N ASP A 388 -1.20 13.24 -23.46
CA ASP A 388 -0.15 14.04 -24.10
C ASP A 388 1.27 13.46 -23.93
N VAL A 389 1.41 12.22 -23.41
CA VAL A 389 2.73 11.61 -23.13
C VAL A 389 3.65 11.58 -24.36
N GLY A 390 3.08 11.49 -25.55
CA GLY A 390 3.84 11.47 -26.82
C GLY A 390 4.50 12.78 -27.19
N LYS A 391 4.20 13.89 -26.54
CA LYS A 391 4.92 15.17 -26.69
C LYS A 391 6.42 15.04 -26.36
N VAL A 392 6.81 13.99 -25.65
CA VAL A 392 8.23 13.67 -25.42
C VAL A 392 9.00 13.50 -26.73
N ALA A 393 8.36 13.11 -27.82
CA ALA A 393 8.96 12.90 -29.14
C ALA A 393 8.92 14.17 -30.03
N VAL A 394 8.33 15.25 -29.57
CA VAL A 394 8.28 16.53 -30.32
C VAL A 394 9.52 17.37 -29.98
N ASP A 395 10.12 17.99 -31.00
CA ASP A 395 11.28 18.86 -30.85
C ASP A 395 10.95 20.09 -29.98
N ASP A 396 11.84 20.47 -29.08
CA ASP A 396 11.66 21.63 -28.21
C ASP A 396 11.44 22.93 -28.96
N ALA A 397 12.06 23.08 -30.16
CA ALA A 397 11.89 24.26 -31.00
C ALA A 397 10.43 24.40 -31.52
N VAL A 398 9.76 23.28 -31.74
CA VAL A 398 8.33 23.24 -32.14
C VAL A 398 7.42 23.35 -30.92
N LEU A 399 7.70 22.54 -29.87
CA LEU A 399 6.88 22.47 -28.67
C LEU A 399 6.79 23.81 -27.92
N ARG A 400 7.91 24.55 -27.87
CA ARG A 400 8.05 25.80 -27.11
C ARG A 400 7.94 27.07 -27.95
N LYS A 401 7.56 26.93 -29.21
CA LYS A 401 7.48 28.08 -30.11
C LYS A 401 6.42 29.10 -29.61
N PRO A 402 6.79 30.36 -29.40
CA PRO A 402 5.85 31.36 -28.90
C PRO A 402 4.85 31.82 -29.97
N ASP A 403 5.15 31.61 -31.26
CA ASP A 403 4.32 32.00 -32.38
C ASP A 403 3.52 30.81 -32.96
N LYS A 404 2.65 31.11 -33.94
CA LYS A 404 1.93 30.06 -34.66
C LYS A 404 2.91 29.12 -35.35
N LEU A 405 2.63 27.82 -35.29
CA LEU A 405 3.38 26.81 -35.99
C LEU A 405 3.19 26.94 -37.51
N THR A 406 4.25 26.70 -38.29
CA THR A 406 4.14 26.50 -39.74
C THR A 406 3.42 25.17 -40.03
N GLU A 407 3.08 24.90 -41.28
CA GLU A 407 2.45 23.64 -41.67
C GLU A 407 3.36 22.43 -41.36
N GLU A 408 4.66 22.57 -41.59
CA GLU A 408 5.67 21.54 -41.31
C GLU A 408 5.83 21.31 -39.80
N GLU A 409 5.90 22.37 -39.01
CA GLU A 409 5.98 22.28 -37.54
C GLU A 409 4.68 21.70 -36.98
N TYR A 410 3.53 22.05 -37.54
CA TYR A 410 2.25 21.50 -37.13
C TYR A 410 2.16 20.00 -37.47
N ALA A 411 2.73 19.57 -38.62
CA ALA A 411 2.85 18.15 -38.94
C ALA A 411 3.70 17.39 -37.92
N GLN A 412 4.78 18.00 -37.44
CA GLN A 412 5.60 17.42 -36.36
C GLN A 412 4.80 17.34 -35.03
N MET A 413 4.03 18.35 -34.70
CA MET A 413 3.17 18.32 -33.51
C MET A 413 2.12 17.20 -33.58
N LYS A 414 1.52 16.95 -34.76
CA LYS A 414 0.49 15.92 -34.96
C LYS A 414 0.95 14.48 -34.72
N VAL A 415 2.26 14.22 -34.61
CA VAL A 415 2.74 12.86 -34.38
C VAL A 415 2.60 12.40 -32.92
N HIS A 416 2.36 13.34 -31.96
CA HIS A 416 2.37 12.97 -30.53
C HIS A 416 1.33 11.92 -30.15
N PRO A 417 0.08 11.86 -30.70
CA PRO A 417 -0.85 10.80 -30.34
C PRO A 417 -0.33 9.40 -30.70
N GLU A 418 0.23 9.24 -31.90
CA GLU A 418 0.80 7.96 -32.34
C GLU A 418 2.06 7.61 -31.53
N ARG A 419 2.93 8.59 -31.25
CA ARG A 419 4.12 8.37 -30.44
C ARG A 419 3.78 8.03 -28.98
N GLY A 420 2.75 8.66 -28.43
CA GLY A 420 2.24 8.33 -27.11
C GLY A 420 1.65 6.92 -27.08
N ALA A 421 0.81 6.57 -28.03
CA ALA A 421 0.28 5.21 -28.16
C ALA A 421 1.39 4.16 -28.26
N ALA A 422 2.43 4.42 -29.07
CA ALA A 422 3.58 3.53 -29.19
C ALA A 422 4.33 3.33 -27.88
N LEU A 423 4.51 4.39 -27.06
CA LEU A 423 5.13 4.29 -25.73
C LEU A 423 4.30 3.44 -24.77
N LEU A 424 2.95 3.51 -24.84
CA LEU A 424 2.07 2.74 -23.98
C LEU A 424 1.93 1.28 -24.44
N GLN A 425 2.13 1.01 -25.73
CA GLN A 425 1.95 -0.31 -26.36
C GLN A 425 2.90 -1.39 -25.79
N ASP A 426 4.11 -1.00 -25.39
CA ASP A 426 5.11 -1.95 -24.87
C ASP A 426 4.78 -2.45 -23.45
N VAL A 427 3.74 -1.92 -22.83
CA VAL A 427 3.38 -2.21 -21.44
C VAL A 427 1.92 -2.66 -21.37
N GLU A 428 1.69 -3.98 -21.29
CA GLU A 428 0.37 -4.61 -21.44
C GLU A 428 -0.73 -3.96 -20.58
N PHE A 429 -0.45 -3.66 -19.32
CA PHE A 429 -1.47 -3.07 -18.44
C PHE A 429 -1.79 -1.59 -18.76
N LEU A 430 -1.02 -0.91 -19.64
CA LEU A 430 -1.32 0.43 -20.16
C LEU A 430 -2.18 0.40 -21.41
N HIS A 431 -2.42 -0.77 -22.03
CA HIS A 431 -3.22 -0.88 -23.24
C HIS A 431 -4.61 -0.24 -23.12
N PRO A 432 -5.35 -0.34 -22.00
CA PRO A 432 -6.62 0.36 -21.84
C PRO A 432 -6.52 1.88 -21.93
N LEU A 433 -5.34 2.46 -21.72
CA LEU A 433 -5.11 3.91 -21.76
C LEU A 433 -4.76 4.43 -23.16
N ILE A 434 -4.41 3.54 -24.10
CA ILE A 434 -4.03 3.92 -25.47
C ILE A 434 -5.13 4.72 -26.17
N PRO A 435 -6.43 4.38 -26.12
CA PRO A 435 -7.46 5.14 -26.80
C PRO A 435 -7.56 6.61 -26.37
N TYR A 436 -7.29 6.92 -25.10
CA TYR A 436 -7.27 8.28 -24.58
C TYR A 436 -6.15 9.11 -25.21
N CYS A 437 -4.99 8.51 -25.43
CA CYS A 437 -3.82 9.13 -26.02
C CYS A 437 -3.95 9.23 -27.56
N LEU A 438 -4.36 8.15 -28.21
CA LEU A 438 -4.30 8.02 -29.66
C LEU A 438 -5.36 8.84 -30.38
N TYR A 439 -6.57 8.97 -29.80
CA TYR A 439 -7.74 9.47 -30.50
C TYR A 439 -8.28 10.80 -29.97
N HIS A 440 -7.64 11.46 -29.01
CA HIS A 440 -8.16 12.69 -28.41
C HIS A 440 -8.20 13.90 -29.38
N HIS A 441 -7.48 13.83 -30.48
CA HIS A 441 -7.51 14.84 -31.54
C HIS A 441 -8.34 14.44 -32.77
N GLU A 442 -8.99 13.27 -32.73
CA GLU A 442 -9.96 12.92 -33.75
C GLU A 442 -11.22 13.77 -33.63
N ARG A 443 -11.90 13.98 -34.75
CA ARG A 443 -13.12 14.79 -34.86
C ARG A 443 -14.20 13.95 -35.52
N VAL A 444 -15.43 14.03 -35.03
CA VAL A 444 -16.53 13.23 -35.57
C VAL A 444 -16.85 13.55 -37.05
N ASP A 445 -16.43 14.72 -37.57
CA ASP A 445 -16.52 15.09 -38.97
C ASP A 445 -15.41 14.49 -39.87
N GLY A 446 -14.43 13.78 -39.26
CA GLY A 446 -13.31 13.15 -39.97
C GLY A 446 -12.18 14.11 -40.36
N LYS A 447 -12.18 15.32 -39.81
CA LYS A 447 -11.11 16.32 -40.06
C LYS A 447 -10.06 16.31 -38.96
N GLY A 448 -10.11 15.35 -38.04
CA GLY A 448 -9.16 15.13 -36.98
C GLY A 448 -7.89 14.45 -37.44
N TYR A 449 -7.07 14.06 -36.49
CA TYR A 449 -5.84 13.29 -36.71
C TYR A 449 -5.63 12.32 -35.52
N PRO A 450 -4.84 11.25 -35.67
CA PRO A 450 -3.97 10.95 -36.82
C PRO A 450 -4.64 10.27 -38.02
N TYR A 451 -5.80 9.61 -37.83
CA TYR A 451 -6.38 8.74 -38.87
C TYR A 451 -7.59 9.33 -39.59
N GLY A 452 -8.16 10.44 -39.12
CA GLY A 452 -9.34 11.07 -39.66
C GLY A 452 -10.60 10.20 -39.53
N LEU A 453 -10.76 9.51 -38.39
CA LEU A 453 -11.90 8.68 -38.07
C LEU A 453 -13.16 9.53 -37.93
N LYS A 454 -14.34 8.89 -38.17
CA LYS A 454 -15.63 9.59 -38.16
C LYS A 454 -16.62 8.98 -37.17
N GLY A 455 -17.38 9.83 -36.52
CA GLY A 455 -18.50 9.42 -35.67
C GLY A 455 -18.09 8.37 -34.64
N GLU A 456 -18.78 7.23 -34.67
CA GLU A 456 -18.58 6.12 -33.71
C GLU A 456 -17.33 5.27 -34.00
N ASP A 457 -16.66 5.43 -35.14
CA ASP A 457 -15.39 4.78 -35.42
C ASP A 457 -14.28 5.31 -34.44
N ILE A 458 -14.48 6.50 -33.87
CA ILE A 458 -13.62 7.04 -32.83
C ILE A 458 -13.99 6.38 -31.49
N PRO A 459 -13.06 5.71 -30.79
CA PRO A 459 -13.30 5.19 -29.45
C PRO A 459 -13.86 6.25 -28.51
N ILE A 460 -14.81 5.86 -27.65
CA ILE A 460 -15.52 6.80 -26.77
C ILE A 460 -14.55 7.53 -25.83
N GLU A 461 -13.45 6.89 -25.45
CA GLU A 461 -12.36 7.43 -24.65
C GLU A 461 -11.77 8.69 -25.30
N GLY A 462 -11.41 8.61 -26.59
CA GLY A 462 -10.91 9.75 -27.36
C GLY A 462 -11.94 10.86 -27.52
N ARG A 463 -13.22 10.51 -27.72
CA ARG A 463 -14.32 11.50 -27.82
C ARG A 463 -14.53 12.27 -26.52
N VAL A 464 -14.42 11.60 -25.37
CA VAL A 464 -14.50 12.25 -24.03
C VAL A 464 -13.34 13.20 -23.81
N VAL A 465 -12.10 12.75 -24.07
CA VAL A 465 -10.90 13.60 -23.90
C VAL A 465 -10.93 14.79 -24.83
N GLY A 466 -11.34 14.60 -26.10
CA GLY A 466 -11.37 15.69 -27.09
C GLY A 466 -12.26 16.88 -26.68
N VAL A 467 -13.38 16.65 -25.98
CA VAL A 467 -14.22 17.71 -25.41
C VAL A 467 -13.50 18.41 -24.26
N ALA A 468 -12.94 17.63 -23.32
CA ALA A 468 -12.30 18.15 -22.12
C ALA A 468 -11.01 18.94 -22.44
N ASP A 469 -10.19 18.44 -23.37
CA ASP A 469 -8.96 19.09 -23.83
C ASP A 469 -9.27 20.41 -24.52
N CYS A 470 -10.22 20.41 -25.44
CA CYS A 470 -10.65 21.64 -26.10
C CYS A 470 -11.17 22.67 -25.10
N TRP A 471 -11.99 22.26 -24.14
CA TRP A 471 -12.47 23.14 -23.07
C TRP A 471 -11.33 23.78 -22.29
N ASP A 472 -10.37 22.97 -21.84
CA ASP A 472 -9.21 23.49 -21.11
C ASP A 472 -8.37 24.42 -21.99
N ALA A 473 -8.16 24.06 -23.25
CA ALA A 473 -7.46 24.91 -24.20
C ALA A 473 -8.15 26.26 -24.42
N LEU A 474 -9.47 26.34 -24.36
CA LEU A 474 -10.24 27.59 -24.52
C LEU A 474 -10.17 28.44 -23.24
N THR A 475 -10.31 27.85 -22.07
CA THR A 475 -10.51 28.57 -20.81
C THR A 475 -9.22 28.85 -20.06
N SER A 476 -8.12 28.12 -20.33
CA SER A 476 -6.83 28.33 -19.67
C SER A 476 -6.03 29.50 -20.26
N ASN A 477 -5.28 30.21 -19.41
CA ASN A 477 -4.34 31.22 -19.84
C ASN A 477 -3.16 30.58 -20.56
N ARG A 478 -2.81 31.08 -21.74
CA ARG A 478 -1.60 30.71 -22.49
C ARG A 478 -0.72 31.96 -22.63
N PRO A 479 0.60 31.86 -22.84
CA PRO A 479 1.52 33.01 -22.84
C PRO A 479 1.14 34.12 -23.81
N TYR A 480 0.54 33.74 -24.93
CA TYR A 480 0.13 34.64 -26.00
C TYR A 480 -1.38 34.92 -26.01
N ARG A 481 -2.16 34.32 -25.08
CA ARG A 481 -3.61 34.48 -25.05
C ARG A 481 -4.16 34.30 -23.64
N LYS A 482 -4.90 35.28 -23.14
CA LYS A 482 -5.72 35.11 -21.94
C LYS A 482 -6.82 34.06 -22.18
N GLY A 483 -7.13 33.27 -21.19
CA GLY A 483 -8.24 32.33 -21.23
C GLY A 483 -9.55 33.03 -21.60
N MET A 484 -10.38 32.32 -22.35
CA MET A 484 -11.69 32.81 -22.78
C MET A 484 -12.67 32.76 -21.61
N ASP A 485 -13.62 33.67 -21.59
CA ASP A 485 -14.76 33.60 -20.67
C ASP A 485 -15.50 32.27 -20.81
N PRO A 486 -15.82 31.59 -19.68
CA PRO A 486 -16.47 30.26 -19.71
C PRO A 486 -17.78 30.26 -20.47
N GLU A 487 -18.60 31.31 -20.39
CA GLU A 487 -19.86 31.41 -21.13
C GLU A 487 -19.67 31.50 -22.66
N ARG A 488 -18.54 32.04 -23.08
CA ARG A 488 -18.16 32.06 -24.49
C ARG A 488 -17.58 30.71 -24.92
N ALA A 489 -16.79 30.08 -24.06
CA ALA A 489 -16.18 28.78 -24.33
C ALA A 489 -17.25 27.68 -24.46
N ILE A 490 -18.31 27.67 -23.60
CA ILE A 490 -19.37 26.67 -23.69
C ILE A 490 -20.15 26.77 -25.00
N LYS A 491 -20.36 27.97 -25.53
CA LYS A 491 -20.99 28.15 -26.84
C LYS A 491 -20.19 27.49 -27.97
N ILE A 492 -18.88 27.54 -27.92
CA ILE A 492 -18.00 26.86 -28.90
C ILE A 492 -18.19 25.33 -28.81
N ILE A 493 -18.30 24.78 -27.60
CA ILE A 493 -18.60 23.35 -27.44
C ILE A 493 -20.01 23.03 -27.98
N GLU A 494 -21.03 23.88 -27.70
CA GLU A 494 -22.38 23.71 -28.21
C GLU A 494 -22.45 23.75 -29.76
N GLU A 495 -21.76 24.70 -30.38
CA GLU A 495 -21.66 24.86 -31.83
C GLU A 495 -20.87 23.73 -32.50
N GLY A 496 -19.90 23.15 -31.78
CA GLY A 496 -19.07 22.04 -32.26
C GLY A 496 -19.72 20.67 -32.22
N ARG A 497 -20.94 20.54 -31.65
CA ARG A 497 -21.69 19.27 -31.55
C ARG A 497 -21.96 18.66 -32.91
N GLY A 498 -21.66 17.38 -33.07
CA GLY A 498 -21.88 16.65 -34.33
C GLY A 498 -20.92 17.02 -35.46
N THR A 499 -19.95 17.90 -35.20
CA THR A 499 -18.89 18.26 -36.16
C THR A 499 -17.50 18.02 -35.55
N GLN A 500 -17.09 18.83 -34.61
CA GLN A 500 -15.84 18.60 -33.89
C GLN A 500 -16.01 17.55 -32.79
N PHE A 501 -17.08 17.66 -32.02
CA PHE A 501 -17.33 16.85 -30.84
C PHE A 501 -18.49 15.85 -31.07
N ASP A 502 -18.33 14.71 -30.41
CA ASP A 502 -19.45 13.77 -30.28
C ASP A 502 -20.62 14.42 -29.52
N ILE A 503 -21.82 14.19 -29.99
CA ILE A 503 -23.02 14.82 -29.43
C ILE A 503 -23.25 14.38 -28.00
N VAL A 504 -23.08 13.08 -27.70
CA VAL A 504 -23.35 12.51 -26.38
C VAL A 504 -22.32 13.02 -25.37
N CYS A 505 -21.04 13.05 -25.75
CA CYS A 505 -19.97 13.58 -24.89
C CYS A 505 -20.09 15.09 -24.64
N ALA A 506 -20.41 15.86 -25.70
CA ALA A 506 -20.60 17.30 -25.59
C ALA A 506 -21.82 17.64 -24.71
N ASP A 507 -22.95 16.95 -24.88
CA ASP A 507 -24.15 17.16 -24.07
C ASP A 507 -23.93 16.81 -22.60
N ALA A 508 -23.22 15.71 -22.32
CA ALA A 508 -22.82 15.37 -20.96
C ALA A 508 -21.96 16.48 -20.32
N PHE A 509 -20.98 17.01 -21.06
CA PHE A 509 -20.15 18.10 -20.58
C PHE A 509 -20.94 19.40 -20.33
N ILE A 510 -21.80 19.79 -21.29
CA ILE A 510 -22.66 20.99 -21.18
C ILE A 510 -23.57 20.88 -19.96
N LYS A 511 -24.15 19.70 -19.71
CA LYS A 511 -24.94 19.44 -18.51
C LYS A 511 -24.11 19.62 -17.24
N CYS A 512 -22.92 19.02 -17.16
CA CYS A 512 -22.01 19.20 -16.03
C CYS A 512 -21.66 20.68 -15.76
N TYR A 513 -21.43 21.43 -16.83
CA TYR A 513 -21.16 22.88 -16.73
C TYR A 513 -22.38 23.64 -16.17
N ARG A 514 -23.56 23.42 -16.72
CA ARG A 514 -24.80 24.09 -16.29
C ARG A 514 -25.22 23.75 -14.86
N GLU A 515 -24.92 22.54 -14.40
CA GLU A 515 -25.12 22.09 -13.01
C GLU A 515 -24.03 22.60 -12.05
N GLY A 516 -23.03 23.34 -12.54
CA GLY A 516 -21.96 23.89 -11.74
C GLY A 516 -20.87 22.89 -11.30
N ARG A 517 -20.92 21.63 -11.75
CA ARG A 517 -19.91 20.60 -11.39
C ARG A 517 -18.51 20.91 -11.91
N ILE A 518 -18.40 21.71 -12.97
CA ILE A 518 -17.14 22.12 -13.58
C ILE A 518 -16.53 23.34 -12.85
N ASN A 519 -17.34 24.15 -12.16
CA ASN A 519 -16.88 25.38 -11.53
C ASN A 519 -15.74 25.21 -10.51
N PRO A 520 -15.75 24.18 -9.63
CA PRO A 520 -14.64 23.97 -8.70
C PRO A 520 -13.31 23.71 -9.41
N ILE A 521 -13.34 23.08 -10.60
CA ILE A 521 -12.14 22.82 -11.39
C ILE A 521 -11.62 24.14 -12.00
N LEU A 522 -12.51 24.99 -12.52
CA LEU A 522 -12.17 26.30 -13.10
C LEU A 522 -11.59 27.27 -12.06
N GLN A 523 -12.25 27.41 -10.91
CA GLN A 523 -11.89 28.40 -9.88
C GLN A 523 -10.53 28.14 -9.24
N ASN A 524 -10.12 26.88 -9.18
CA ASN A 524 -8.89 26.49 -8.50
C ASN A 524 -7.62 26.72 -9.34
N TYR A 525 -7.73 27.13 -10.61
CA TYR A 525 -6.59 27.22 -11.53
C TYR A 525 -6.34 28.62 -12.11
N HIS A 526 -7.27 29.57 -11.97
CA HIS A 526 -7.19 30.82 -12.73
C HIS A 526 -6.47 31.98 -12.05
N GLU A 527 -6.20 31.94 -10.74
CA GLU A 527 -5.54 33.08 -10.06
C GLU A 527 -4.42 32.60 -9.13
N LYS A 528 -3.19 33.04 -9.39
CA LYS A 528 -2.15 33.12 -8.35
C LYS A 528 -2.57 34.23 -7.39
N ASP A 529 -3.33 33.87 -6.38
CA ASP A 529 -3.66 34.71 -5.27
C ASP A 529 -2.47 34.76 -4.29
N GLU A 530 -2.22 35.87 -3.62
CA GLU A 530 -1.17 35.98 -2.59
C GLU A 530 -1.34 34.93 -1.46
N LYS A 531 -2.54 34.32 -1.36
CA LYS A 531 -2.93 33.32 -0.38
C LYS A 531 -3.12 31.93 -1.02
N SER A 532 -2.33 31.60 -2.00
CA SER A 532 -2.30 30.27 -2.61
C SER A 532 -0.89 29.72 -2.70
N ILE A 533 -0.77 28.39 -2.64
CA ILE A 533 0.48 27.66 -2.86
C ILE A 533 0.28 26.62 -3.97
N ALA A 534 1.30 26.43 -4.77
CA ALA A 534 1.29 25.35 -5.76
C ALA A 534 1.49 24.01 -5.05
N CYS A 535 0.68 23.01 -5.40
CA CYS A 535 0.92 21.62 -5.01
C CYS A 535 2.25 21.15 -5.64
N PRO A 536 3.24 20.71 -4.85
CA PRO A 536 4.53 20.28 -5.41
C PRO A 536 4.44 19.04 -6.30
N PHE A 537 3.31 18.32 -6.26
CA PHE A 537 3.11 17.10 -7.03
C PHE A 537 2.41 17.32 -8.37
N CYS A 538 1.29 18.08 -8.38
CA CYS A 538 0.49 18.28 -9.59
C CYS A 538 0.38 19.75 -10.00
N SER A 539 1.16 20.63 -9.37
CA SER A 539 1.24 22.08 -9.64
C SER A 539 -0.08 22.85 -9.49
N THR A 540 -1.13 22.20 -9.00
CA THR A 540 -2.42 22.82 -8.72
C THR A 540 -2.29 23.87 -7.62
N ASN A 541 -2.93 25.03 -7.79
CA ASN A 541 -3.01 26.03 -6.73
C ASN A 541 -3.96 25.57 -5.62
N ILE A 542 -3.46 25.59 -4.39
CA ILE A 542 -4.22 25.31 -3.17
C ILE A 542 -4.41 26.65 -2.47
N ARG A 543 -5.66 27.12 -2.38
CA ARG A 543 -5.99 28.32 -1.60
C ARG A 543 -6.04 27.98 -0.12
N PHE A 544 -5.56 28.87 0.72
CA PHE A 544 -5.65 28.74 2.15
C PHE A 544 -6.30 29.99 2.79
N PRO A 545 -7.05 29.82 3.91
CA PRO A 545 -7.74 30.92 4.56
C PRO A 545 -6.77 31.90 5.23
N GLU A 546 -7.22 33.12 5.51
CA GLU A 546 -6.41 34.16 6.18
C GLU A 546 -5.80 33.74 7.50
N ILE A 547 -6.49 32.85 8.22
CA ILE A 547 -6.07 32.31 9.51
C ILE A 547 -5.06 31.16 9.39
N ALA A 548 -4.67 30.79 8.17
CA ALA A 548 -3.73 29.70 7.97
C ALA A 548 -2.34 30.04 8.51
N GLN A 549 -1.76 29.12 9.25
CA GLN A 549 -0.43 29.25 9.83
C GLN A 549 0.55 28.30 9.15
N VAL A 550 1.82 28.69 9.13
CA VAL A 550 2.91 27.80 8.69
C VAL A 550 2.86 26.49 9.48
N GLY A 551 2.96 25.38 8.75
CA GLY A 551 2.83 24.05 9.31
C GLY A 551 1.45 23.42 9.16
N MET A 552 0.39 24.20 8.84
CA MET A 552 -0.92 23.63 8.53
C MET A 552 -0.86 22.81 7.24
N VAL A 553 -1.66 21.74 7.21
CA VAL A 553 -1.74 20.81 6.09
C VAL A 553 -3.05 21.01 5.35
N PHE A 554 -2.95 21.19 4.06
CA PHE A 554 -4.07 21.30 3.13
C PHE A 554 -4.07 20.09 2.20
N GLU A 555 -5.23 19.52 1.94
CA GLU A 555 -5.35 18.49 0.92
C GLU A 555 -5.44 19.13 -0.46
N CYS A 556 -4.60 18.69 -1.40
CA CYS A 556 -4.74 19.08 -2.79
C CYS A 556 -6.02 18.46 -3.37
N HIS A 557 -6.96 19.30 -3.75
CA HIS A 557 -8.26 18.86 -4.27
C HIS A 557 -8.19 18.14 -5.63
N VAL A 558 -7.02 18.09 -6.26
CA VAL A 558 -6.78 17.41 -7.54
C VAL A 558 -6.13 16.04 -7.33
N CYS A 559 -4.95 16.01 -6.71
CA CYS A 559 -4.21 14.77 -6.51
C CYS A 559 -4.42 14.16 -5.12
N HIS A 560 -5.26 14.77 -4.28
CA HIS A 560 -5.59 14.35 -2.92
C HIS A 560 -4.40 14.13 -1.99
N ARG A 561 -3.26 14.74 -2.29
CA ARG A 561 -2.07 14.72 -1.44
C ARG A 561 -2.12 15.83 -0.39
N GLY A 562 -1.64 15.51 0.80
CA GLY A 562 -1.43 16.50 1.85
C GLY A 562 -0.25 17.41 1.49
N VAL A 563 -0.49 18.72 1.51
CA VAL A 563 0.50 19.76 1.27
C VAL A 563 0.59 20.64 2.51
N LYS A 564 1.76 20.66 3.11
CA LYS A 564 2.03 21.48 4.30
C LYS A 564 2.44 22.89 3.88
N LEU A 565 1.79 23.88 4.47
CA LEU A 565 2.10 25.28 4.23
C LEU A 565 3.44 25.63 4.88
N GLN A 566 4.37 26.13 4.09
CA GLN A 566 5.68 26.62 4.53
C GLN A 566 5.88 28.06 4.08
N ARG A 567 6.86 28.75 4.69
CA ARG A 567 7.20 30.14 4.35
C ARG A 567 8.69 30.24 4.04
N MET A 568 9.03 30.92 2.93
CA MET A 568 10.41 31.23 2.57
C MET A 568 10.94 32.40 3.41
N GLU A 569 12.25 32.56 3.49
CA GLU A 569 12.90 33.69 4.16
C GLU A 569 12.47 35.04 3.58
N GLU A 570 12.14 35.09 2.29
CA GLU A 570 11.65 36.27 1.58
C GLU A 570 10.18 36.64 1.87
N GLY A 571 9.49 35.84 2.70
CA GLY A 571 8.12 36.05 3.12
C GLY A 571 7.04 35.37 2.27
N SER A 572 7.36 34.82 1.10
CA SER A 572 6.43 34.06 0.25
C SER A 572 6.11 32.68 0.83
N TYR A 573 4.92 32.16 0.49
CA TYR A 573 4.50 30.82 0.92
C TYR A 573 4.80 29.78 -0.16
N TYR A 574 5.11 28.55 0.27
CA TYR A 574 5.24 27.38 -0.60
C TYR A 574 4.65 26.14 0.04
N GLY A 575 4.36 25.14 -0.78
CA GLY A 575 3.84 23.84 -0.33
C GLY A 575 4.96 22.82 -0.19
N GLU A 576 4.98 22.10 0.92
CA GLU A 576 5.80 20.91 1.14
C GLU A 576 4.92 19.67 1.07
N LEU A 577 5.25 18.71 0.19
CA LEU A 577 4.51 17.45 0.10
C LEU A 577 4.68 16.62 1.36
N LEU A 578 3.56 16.22 1.93
CA LEU A 578 3.57 15.14 2.91
C LEU A 578 3.60 13.79 2.18
N ALA A 579 4.37 12.85 2.70
CA ALA A 579 4.33 11.47 2.23
C ALA A 579 2.88 10.95 2.28
N LYS A 580 2.41 10.32 1.19
CA LYS A 580 1.03 9.77 1.12
C LYS A 580 0.86 8.70 2.20
N THR A 581 0.15 9.04 3.26
CA THR A 581 -0.40 8.02 4.17
C THR A 581 -1.60 7.40 3.48
N GLY A 582 -1.67 6.07 3.46
CA GLY A 582 -2.69 5.30 2.76
C GLY A 582 -4.10 5.89 2.87
N ALA A 583 -4.76 6.04 1.75
CA ALA A 583 -6.02 6.75 1.61
C ALA A 583 -7.12 6.16 2.49
N SER A 584 -7.65 6.99 3.38
CA SER A 584 -9.03 6.85 3.81
C SER A 584 -9.83 7.98 3.15
N ARG A 585 -10.95 7.63 2.55
CA ARG A 585 -11.95 8.59 2.06
C ARG A 585 -12.36 9.49 3.24
N LEU A 586 -12.04 10.77 3.16
CA LEU A 586 -12.76 11.76 3.92
C LEU A 586 -14.12 11.93 3.24
N SER A 587 -15.15 11.35 3.82
CA SER A 587 -16.54 11.75 3.55
C SER A 587 -16.64 13.25 3.86
N GLY A 588 -17.15 14.02 2.90
CA GLY A 588 -17.29 15.46 2.99
C GLY A 588 -18.04 15.90 4.24
N ALA A 589 -17.36 16.66 5.06
CA ALA A 589 -17.97 17.63 5.95
C ALA A 589 -17.97 18.97 5.20
N SER A 590 -19.05 19.25 4.49
CA SER A 590 -19.42 20.59 4.08
C SER A 590 -19.56 21.43 5.34
N LEU A 591 -18.64 22.37 5.55
CA LEU A 591 -18.88 23.46 6.47
C LEU A 591 -20.05 24.31 5.90
N PRO A 592 -21.07 24.64 6.68
CA PRO A 592 -22.14 25.49 6.22
C PRO A 592 -21.57 26.89 5.97
N LEU A 593 -21.74 27.36 4.76
CA LEU A 593 -21.60 28.78 4.42
C LEU A 593 -22.66 29.56 5.20
N HIS A 594 -22.27 30.23 6.27
CA HIS A 594 -23.08 31.31 6.81
C HIS A 594 -23.09 32.47 5.82
N GLN A 595 -24.30 32.75 5.34
CA GLN A 595 -24.66 34.01 4.70
C GLN A 595 -24.32 35.18 5.65
N GLN A 596 -23.50 36.09 5.20
CA GLN A 596 -23.73 37.56 5.27
C GLN A 596 -22.98 38.21 4.14
#